data_d9be1e21750c8761499dadeacea78945
#
_entry.id   d9be1e21750c8761499dadeacea78945
#
_cell.length_a   1.000
_cell.length_b   1.000
_cell.length_c   1.000
_cell.angle_alpha   90.00
_cell.angle_beta   90.00
_cell.angle_gamma   90.00
#
_symmetry.space_group_name_H-M   'P 1'
#
loop_
_entity.id
_entity.type
_entity.pdbx_description
1 polymer ?
#
loop_
_entity_poly.entity_id
_entity_poly.type
_entity_poly.pdbx_seq_one_letter_code
_entity_poly.pdbx_strand_id
1 'polypeptide(L)'
;ISTLPILTSIEQQLLLVDWNDTQADYPQDKCIHQLFEEQSAKTPDAVAVVFEEQELTYRQLNQRANQLAHHLQTLGVKPEVLVGICVERSLEMVVGLLGILKAGGAYVPLDPSYPAERLSYMLSDAGIEVLLTQNNLLSVLSSHAARVVCLDTDRGTIEAHSPENLVSSVS
;
A
#
# COMPACT_ATOMS: atom_id res chain seq x y z
N ILE A 1 24.17 39.54 -6.50
CA ILE A 1 24.41 38.26 -5.76
C ILE A 1 23.74 37.11 -6.51
N SER A 2 22.52 37.28 -7.05
CA SER A 2 21.78 36.25 -7.79
C SER A 2 22.44 35.78 -9.10
N THR A 3 23.47 36.44 -9.59
CA THR A 3 24.19 36.11 -10.83
C THR A 3 25.57 35.53 -10.60
N LEU A 4 26.00 35.38 -9.34
CA LEU A 4 27.29 34.76 -9.05
C LEU A 4 27.18 33.24 -9.22
N PRO A 5 28.01 32.61 -10.09
CA PRO A 5 28.04 31.17 -10.23
C PRO A 5 28.60 30.54 -8.93
N ILE A 6 27.76 29.85 -8.19
CA ILE A 6 28.15 29.11 -6.97
C ILE A 6 28.85 27.80 -7.30
N LEU A 7 28.53 27.22 -8.47
CA LEU A 7 29.07 25.97 -8.96
C LEU A 7 29.94 26.22 -10.20
N THR A 8 31.02 25.48 -10.33
CA THR A 8 31.76 25.38 -11.59
C THR A 8 30.92 24.61 -12.63
N SER A 9 31.28 24.75 -13.91
CA SER A 9 30.58 24.00 -14.98
C SER A 9 30.69 22.49 -14.81
N ILE A 10 31.81 22.00 -14.24
CA ILE A 10 32.01 20.58 -13.95
C ILE A 10 31.06 20.12 -12.83
N GLU A 11 30.94 20.90 -11.76
CA GLU A 11 30.01 20.60 -10.66
C GLU A 11 28.54 20.65 -11.13
N GLN A 12 28.21 21.62 -12.00
CA GLN A 12 26.88 21.68 -12.59
C GLN A 12 26.57 20.42 -13.43
N GLN A 13 27.51 20.01 -14.27
CA GLN A 13 27.36 18.80 -15.07
C GLN A 13 27.16 17.58 -14.17
N LEU A 14 28.00 17.42 -13.14
CA LEU A 14 27.92 16.30 -12.20
C LEU A 14 26.59 16.27 -11.45
N LEU A 15 26.16 17.42 -10.89
CA LEU A 15 24.95 17.51 -10.06
C LEU A 15 23.65 17.46 -10.87
N LEU A 16 23.61 18.09 -12.05
CA LEU A 16 22.38 18.24 -12.82
C LEU A 16 22.18 17.16 -13.88
N VAL A 17 23.26 16.52 -14.33
CA VAL A 17 23.21 15.53 -15.41
C VAL A 17 23.67 14.15 -14.92
N ASP A 18 24.95 14.03 -14.51
CA ASP A 18 25.56 12.72 -14.28
C ASP A 18 24.91 11.98 -13.11
N TRP A 19 24.60 12.68 -12.00
CA TRP A 19 23.90 12.09 -10.85
C TRP A 19 22.39 11.89 -11.09
N ASN A 20 21.84 12.53 -12.11
CA ASN A 20 20.45 12.36 -12.52
C ASN A 20 20.28 11.43 -13.72
N ASP A 21 21.36 10.82 -14.21
CA ASP A 21 21.30 9.77 -15.22
C ASP A 21 20.89 8.44 -14.57
N THR A 22 19.63 8.43 -14.14
CA THR A 22 18.99 7.30 -13.44
C THR A 22 18.06 6.50 -14.36
N GLN A 23 18.13 6.74 -15.67
CA GLN A 23 17.28 6.04 -16.62
C GLN A 23 17.58 4.53 -16.58
N ALA A 24 16.55 3.74 -16.39
CA ALA A 24 16.60 2.29 -16.40
C ALA A 24 15.40 1.74 -17.17
N ASP A 25 15.60 0.62 -17.84
CA ASP A 25 14.52 -0.10 -18.50
C ASP A 25 13.68 -0.82 -17.43
N TYR A 26 12.39 -0.52 -17.37
CA TYR A 26 11.43 -1.20 -16.52
C TYR A 26 10.12 -1.40 -17.28
N PRO A 27 9.29 -2.40 -16.91
CA PRO A 27 7.98 -2.59 -17.52
C PRO A 27 7.08 -1.36 -17.27
N GLN A 28 6.68 -0.68 -18.35
CA GLN A 28 5.82 0.53 -18.28
C GLN A 28 4.34 0.20 -18.49
N ASP A 29 4.05 -1.02 -18.89
CA ASP A 29 2.72 -1.55 -19.23
C ASP A 29 2.08 -2.37 -18.10
N LYS A 30 2.72 -2.40 -16.92
CA LYS A 30 2.29 -3.22 -15.77
C LYS A 30 2.19 -2.41 -14.49
N CYS A 31 1.15 -2.67 -13.73
CA CYS A 31 1.03 -2.14 -12.37
C CYS A 31 1.97 -2.91 -11.41
N ILE A 32 2.33 -2.26 -10.30
CA ILE A 32 3.26 -2.85 -9.32
C ILE A 32 2.75 -4.17 -8.72
N HIS A 33 1.45 -4.32 -8.50
CA HIS A 33 0.86 -5.55 -7.99
C HIS A 33 0.96 -6.70 -9.00
N GLN A 34 0.92 -6.42 -10.31
CA GLN A 34 1.13 -7.42 -11.36
C GLN A 34 2.58 -7.92 -11.39
N LEU A 35 3.56 -7.02 -11.22
CA LEU A 35 4.97 -7.39 -11.09
C LEU A 35 5.21 -8.26 -9.85
N PHE A 36 4.53 -7.94 -8.75
CA PHE A 36 4.56 -8.77 -7.54
C PHE A 36 3.96 -10.17 -7.78
N GLU A 37 2.84 -10.27 -8.49
CA GLU A 37 2.21 -11.54 -8.85
C GLU A 37 3.12 -12.41 -9.72
N GLU A 38 3.79 -11.81 -10.70
CA GLU A 38 4.80 -12.49 -11.52
C GLU A 38 5.96 -13.01 -10.68
N GLN A 39 6.45 -12.22 -9.72
CA GLN A 39 7.49 -12.65 -8.81
C GLN A 39 7.01 -13.78 -7.89
N SER A 40 5.78 -13.69 -7.39
CA SER A 40 5.15 -14.74 -6.58
C SER A 40 5.02 -16.06 -7.35
N ALA A 41 4.70 -16.00 -8.64
CA ALA A 41 4.66 -17.18 -9.51
C ALA A 41 6.04 -17.78 -9.78
N LYS A 42 7.09 -16.94 -9.89
CA LYS A 42 8.48 -17.39 -10.14
C LYS A 42 9.12 -18.04 -8.92
N THR A 43 8.92 -17.46 -7.74
CA THR A 43 9.59 -17.89 -6.50
C THR A 43 8.60 -17.98 -5.33
N PRO A 44 7.56 -18.84 -5.41
CA PRO A 44 6.46 -18.85 -4.46
C PRO A 44 6.88 -19.15 -3.01
N ASP A 45 7.88 -20.00 -2.82
CA ASP A 45 8.31 -20.47 -1.51
C ASP A 45 9.50 -19.66 -0.94
N ALA A 46 10.00 -18.66 -1.69
CA ALA A 46 10.97 -17.72 -1.16
C ALA A 46 10.33 -16.76 -0.16
N VAL A 47 11.10 -16.32 0.84
CA VAL A 47 10.67 -15.32 1.82
C VAL A 47 10.48 -13.98 1.11
N ALA A 48 9.30 -13.38 1.25
CA ALA A 48 8.94 -12.10 0.63
C ALA A 48 9.03 -10.94 1.62
N VAL A 49 8.67 -11.16 2.88
CA VAL A 49 8.68 -10.15 3.92
C VAL A 49 9.01 -10.76 5.27
N VAL A 50 9.79 -10.04 6.07
CA VAL A 50 10.16 -10.39 7.44
C VAL A 50 9.84 -9.22 8.35
N PHE A 51 9.21 -9.49 9.48
CA PHE A 51 9.01 -8.53 10.55
C PHE A 51 9.20 -9.23 11.89
N GLU A 52 10.20 -8.79 12.66
CA GLU A 52 10.64 -9.44 13.91
C GLU A 52 10.98 -10.92 13.67
N GLU A 53 10.29 -11.84 14.35
CA GLU A 53 10.49 -13.28 14.23
C GLU A 53 9.50 -13.94 13.26
N GLN A 54 8.67 -13.14 12.58
CA GLN A 54 7.66 -13.63 11.65
C GLN A 54 8.07 -13.37 10.19
N GLU A 55 7.73 -14.31 9.33
CA GLU A 55 7.97 -14.19 7.90
C GLU A 55 6.78 -14.69 7.07
N LEU A 56 6.65 -14.16 5.86
CA LEU A 56 5.73 -14.68 4.84
C LEU A 56 6.50 -14.98 3.56
N THR A 57 6.21 -16.11 2.95
CA THR A 57 6.64 -16.40 1.58
C THR A 57 5.86 -15.56 0.58
N TYR A 58 6.36 -15.45 -0.66
CA TYR A 58 5.64 -14.79 -1.76
C TYR A 58 4.24 -15.39 -1.96
N ARG A 59 4.11 -16.70 -1.90
CA ARG A 59 2.81 -17.41 -1.98
C ARG A 59 1.87 -16.96 -0.88
N GLN A 60 2.31 -16.97 0.37
CA GLN A 60 1.47 -16.63 1.51
C GLN A 60 1.05 -15.16 1.48
N LEU A 61 1.99 -14.26 1.16
CA LEU A 61 1.70 -12.83 1.03
C LEU A 61 0.70 -12.58 -0.11
N ASN A 62 0.88 -13.25 -1.26
CA ASN A 62 -0.03 -13.13 -2.40
C ASN A 62 -1.45 -13.60 -2.05
N GLN A 63 -1.58 -14.76 -1.41
CA GLN A 63 -2.89 -15.30 -1.00
C GLN A 63 -3.62 -14.38 -0.03
N ARG A 64 -2.93 -13.89 1.01
CA ARG A 64 -3.51 -12.95 1.99
C ARG A 64 -3.92 -11.63 1.33
N ALA A 65 -3.08 -11.09 0.44
CA ALA A 65 -3.40 -9.87 -0.29
C ALA A 65 -4.59 -10.07 -1.25
N ASN A 66 -4.72 -11.22 -1.89
CA ASN A 66 -5.86 -11.55 -2.74
C ASN A 66 -7.16 -11.64 -1.95
N GLN A 67 -7.15 -12.34 -0.81
CA GLN A 67 -8.31 -12.46 0.07
C GLN A 67 -8.79 -11.08 0.55
N LEU A 68 -7.86 -10.23 0.97
CA LEU A 68 -8.18 -8.86 1.35
C LEU A 68 -8.71 -8.06 0.16
N ALA A 69 -8.12 -8.19 -1.02
CA ALA A 69 -8.57 -7.48 -2.22
C ALA A 69 -9.99 -7.88 -2.62
N HIS A 70 -10.32 -9.18 -2.61
CA HIS A 70 -11.68 -9.64 -2.85
C HIS A 70 -12.66 -9.09 -1.80
N HIS A 71 -12.27 -9.07 -0.52
CA HIS A 71 -13.08 -8.46 0.53
C HIS A 71 -13.32 -6.98 0.26
N LEU A 72 -12.29 -6.21 -0.06
CA LEU A 72 -12.37 -4.78 -0.36
C LEU A 72 -13.29 -4.49 -1.57
N GLN A 73 -13.27 -5.34 -2.60
CA GLN A 73 -14.18 -5.21 -3.74
C GLN A 73 -15.65 -5.39 -3.32
N THR A 74 -15.96 -6.27 -2.35
CA THR A 74 -17.33 -6.36 -1.81
C THR A 74 -17.76 -5.11 -1.06
N LEU A 75 -16.79 -4.31 -0.57
CA LEU A 75 -17.04 -3.03 0.10
C LEU A 75 -17.11 -1.84 -0.88
N GLY A 76 -16.98 -2.11 -2.20
CA GLY A 76 -17.08 -1.09 -3.25
C GLY A 76 -15.74 -0.51 -3.71
N VAL A 77 -14.60 -1.05 -3.24
CA VAL A 77 -13.28 -0.61 -3.73
C VAL A 77 -13.10 -1.03 -5.19
N LYS A 78 -12.70 -0.08 -6.01
CA LYS A 78 -12.50 -0.19 -7.47
C LYS A 78 -11.52 0.89 -7.91
N PRO A 79 -11.13 0.98 -9.20
CA PRO A 79 -10.26 2.04 -9.69
C PRO A 79 -10.71 3.44 -9.22
N GLU A 80 -9.75 4.28 -8.86
CA GLU A 80 -9.91 5.65 -8.33
C GLU A 80 -10.51 5.74 -6.91
N VAL A 81 -10.88 4.64 -6.25
CA VAL A 81 -11.36 4.68 -4.86
C VAL A 81 -10.19 4.77 -3.90
N LEU A 82 -10.23 5.78 -3.02
CA LEU A 82 -9.25 5.98 -1.97
C LEU A 82 -9.59 5.12 -0.74
N VAL A 83 -8.61 4.35 -0.29
CA VAL A 83 -8.72 3.52 0.92
C VAL A 83 -7.70 4.01 1.95
N GLY A 84 -8.17 4.39 3.13
CA GLY A 84 -7.29 4.75 4.23
C GLY A 84 -6.58 3.51 4.79
N ILE A 85 -5.32 3.66 5.18
CA ILE A 85 -4.58 2.63 5.90
C ILE A 85 -3.86 3.26 7.09
N CYS A 86 -4.31 2.89 8.29
CA CYS A 86 -3.77 3.33 9.57
C CYS A 86 -3.39 2.10 10.40
N VAL A 87 -2.15 1.67 10.25
CA VAL A 87 -1.62 0.45 10.88
C VAL A 87 -0.22 0.69 11.42
N GLU A 88 0.16 -0.04 12.46
CA GLU A 88 1.54 -0.12 12.90
C GLU A 88 2.37 -0.96 11.92
N ARG A 89 3.69 -0.81 11.99
CA ARG A 89 4.60 -1.63 11.18
C ARG A 89 4.40 -3.10 11.53
N SER A 90 4.05 -3.90 10.51
CA SER A 90 3.74 -5.33 10.69
C SER A 90 3.67 -6.00 9.31
N LEU A 91 3.51 -7.33 9.30
CA LEU A 91 3.22 -8.07 8.07
C LEU A 91 1.88 -7.64 7.47
N GLU A 92 0.89 -7.32 8.32
CA GLU A 92 -0.44 -6.85 7.92
C GLU A 92 -0.38 -5.53 7.15
N MET A 93 0.58 -4.65 7.46
CA MET A 93 0.78 -3.41 6.67
C MET A 93 1.07 -3.74 5.21
N VAL A 94 1.97 -4.68 4.94
CA VAL A 94 2.33 -5.07 3.57
C VAL A 94 1.15 -5.76 2.86
N VAL A 95 0.44 -6.65 3.58
CA VAL A 95 -0.80 -7.28 3.09
C VAL A 95 -1.84 -6.22 2.75
N GLY A 96 -2.02 -5.21 3.62
CA GLY A 96 -2.96 -4.11 3.43
C GLY A 96 -2.66 -3.31 2.16
N LEU A 97 -1.42 -2.88 1.99
CA LEU A 97 -0.99 -2.11 0.81
C LEU A 97 -1.20 -2.90 -0.49
N LEU A 98 -0.76 -4.16 -0.54
CA LEU A 98 -0.96 -5.01 -1.71
C LEU A 98 -2.44 -5.31 -1.96
N GLY A 99 -3.22 -5.57 -0.92
CA GLY A 99 -4.66 -5.83 -1.02
C GLY A 99 -5.42 -4.66 -1.62
N ILE A 100 -5.11 -3.42 -1.21
CA ILE A 100 -5.71 -2.20 -1.79
C ILE A 100 -5.38 -2.09 -3.28
N LEU A 101 -4.10 -2.23 -3.65
CA LEU A 101 -3.67 -2.13 -5.04
C LEU A 101 -4.28 -3.23 -5.92
N LYS A 102 -4.36 -4.46 -5.42
CA LYS A 102 -5.00 -5.60 -6.12
C LYS A 102 -6.52 -5.41 -6.27
N ALA A 103 -7.18 -4.77 -5.32
CA ALA A 103 -8.59 -4.41 -5.44
C ALA A 103 -8.85 -3.33 -6.50
N GLY A 104 -7.80 -2.67 -6.98
CA GLY A 104 -7.83 -1.54 -7.92
C GLY A 104 -7.83 -0.17 -7.24
N GLY A 105 -7.89 -0.11 -5.92
CA GLY A 105 -7.91 1.13 -5.15
C GLY A 105 -6.55 1.80 -5.03
N ALA A 106 -6.55 3.02 -4.51
CA ALA A 106 -5.35 3.76 -4.12
C ALA A 106 -5.33 3.94 -2.60
N TYR A 107 -4.18 3.74 -1.97
CA TYR A 107 -4.07 3.86 -0.52
C TYR A 107 -3.71 5.28 -0.08
N VAL A 108 -4.29 5.71 1.05
CA VAL A 108 -3.95 6.94 1.75
C VAL A 108 -3.33 6.55 3.10
N PRO A 109 -2.01 6.71 3.27
CA PRO A 109 -1.34 6.32 4.51
C PRO A 109 -1.65 7.32 5.61
N LEU A 110 -2.01 6.80 6.79
CA LEU A 110 -2.33 7.56 7.99
C LEU A 110 -1.39 7.09 9.11
N ASP A 111 -0.53 7.98 9.59
CA ASP A 111 0.39 7.66 10.67
C ASP A 111 -0.38 7.66 12.02
N PRO A 112 -0.43 6.51 12.74
CA PRO A 112 -1.17 6.43 14.00
C PRO A 112 -0.60 7.33 15.11
N SER A 113 0.62 7.87 14.95
CA SER A 113 1.20 8.85 15.88
C SER A 113 0.64 10.26 15.72
N TYR A 114 -0.13 10.53 14.67
CA TYR A 114 -0.74 11.85 14.48
C TYR A 114 -1.87 12.09 15.47
N PRO A 115 -2.09 13.35 15.87
CA PRO A 115 -3.26 13.71 16.68
C PRO A 115 -4.58 13.26 16.03
N ALA A 116 -5.53 12.80 16.83
CA ALA A 116 -6.82 12.30 16.36
C ALA A 116 -7.58 13.30 15.47
N GLU A 117 -7.50 14.61 15.78
CA GLU A 117 -8.10 15.67 14.97
C GLU A 117 -7.49 15.72 13.54
N ARG A 118 -6.16 15.51 13.43
CA ARG A 118 -5.47 15.47 12.14
C ARG A 118 -5.88 14.24 11.32
N LEU A 119 -5.96 13.09 11.96
CA LEU A 119 -6.42 11.85 11.31
C LEU A 119 -7.86 12.00 10.81
N SER A 120 -8.75 12.54 11.63
CA SER A 120 -10.13 12.81 11.27
C SER A 120 -10.24 13.78 10.08
N TYR A 121 -9.45 14.85 10.09
CA TYR A 121 -9.37 15.79 8.97
C TYR A 121 -8.92 15.09 7.68
N MET A 122 -7.82 14.32 7.72
CA MET A 122 -7.29 13.60 6.55
C MET A 122 -8.30 12.62 5.97
N LEU A 123 -9.01 11.86 6.83
CA LEU A 123 -10.05 10.92 6.42
C LEU A 123 -11.22 11.63 5.72
N SER A 124 -11.65 12.76 6.28
CA SER A 124 -12.76 13.56 5.73
C SER A 124 -12.37 14.27 4.44
N ASP A 125 -11.20 14.90 4.39
CA ASP A 125 -10.71 15.67 3.25
C ASP A 125 -10.46 14.79 2.04
N ALA A 126 -9.91 13.58 2.25
CA ALA A 126 -9.69 12.60 1.21
C ALA A 126 -10.96 11.79 0.84
N GLY A 127 -12.08 11.99 1.52
CA GLY A 127 -13.33 11.27 1.26
C GLY A 127 -13.22 9.76 1.43
N ILE A 128 -12.49 9.31 2.46
CA ILE A 128 -12.23 7.88 2.69
C ILE A 128 -13.52 7.16 3.10
N GLU A 129 -13.94 6.20 2.29
CA GLU A 129 -15.11 5.35 2.56
C GLU A 129 -14.76 4.03 3.25
N VAL A 130 -13.53 3.53 3.03
CA VAL A 130 -13.01 2.29 3.64
C VAL A 130 -11.68 2.59 4.31
N LEU A 131 -11.52 2.12 5.55
CA LEU A 131 -10.32 2.31 6.37
C LEU A 131 -9.81 0.96 6.88
N LEU A 132 -8.59 0.60 6.49
CA LEU A 132 -7.85 -0.53 7.06
C LEU A 132 -7.13 -0.08 8.32
N THR A 133 -7.27 -0.85 9.39
CA THR A 133 -6.61 -0.55 10.67
C THR A 133 -6.38 -1.82 11.50
N GLN A 134 -6.00 -1.66 12.74
CA GLN A 134 -5.83 -2.69 13.76
C GLN A 134 -6.69 -2.33 14.98
N ASN A 135 -7.13 -3.33 15.73
CA ASN A 135 -8.06 -3.14 16.85
C ASN A 135 -7.52 -2.20 17.93
N ASN A 136 -6.20 -2.23 18.20
CA ASN A 136 -5.56 -1.34 19.18
C ASN A 136 -5.57 0.15 18.76
N LEU A 137 -5.76 0.45 17.47
CA LEU A 137 -5.75 1.80 16.91
C LEU A 137 -7.15 2.43 16.81
N LEU A 138 -8.22 1.68 17.06
CA LEU A 138 -9.59 2.18 16.94
C LEU A 138 -9.85 3.41 17.84
N SER A 139 -9.21 3.47 19.00
CA SER A 139 -9.39 4.59 19.94
C SER A 139 -8.84 5.92 19.44
N VAL A 140 -7.81 5.91 18.57
CA VAL A 140 -7.24 7.13 18.00
C VAL A 140 -7.95 7.57 16.72
N LEU A 141 -8.79 6.71 16.15
CA LEU A 141 -9.55 6.93 14.91
C LEU A 141 -11.02 7.32 15.20
N SER A 142 -11.26 8.12 16.23
CA SER A 142 -12.55 8.28 16.89
C SER A 142 -13.65 9.05 16.15
N SER A 143 -13.38 9.70 15.01
CA SER A 143 -14.38 10.56 14.35
C SER A 143 -14.28 10.50 12.82
N HIS A 144 -14.91 9.48 12.23
CA HIS A 144 -15.00 9.34 10.79
C HIS A 144 -16.25 8.55 10.38
N ALA A 145 -16.65 8.68 9.09
CA ALA A 145 -17.77 7.94 8.50
C ALA A 145 -17.32 6.69 7.72
N ALA A 146 -16.01 6.43 7.62
CA ALA A 146 -15.46 5.33 6.87
C ALA A 146 -15.82 3.97 7.50
N ARG A 147 -16.08 2.97 6.64
CA ARG A 147 -16.23 1.57 7.06
C ARG A 147 -14.87 1.01 7.47
N VAL A 148 -14.76 0.58 8.70
CA VAL A 148 -13.51 0.04 9.26
C VAL A 148 -13.39 -1.45 8.93
N VAL A 149 -12.17 -1.86 8.56
CA VAL A 149 -11.73 -3.25 8.44
C VAL A 149 -10.49 -3.42 9.32
N CYS A 150 -10.60 -4.21 10.36
CA CYS A 150 -9.50 -4.51 11.28
C CYS A 150 -8.74 -5.75 10.78
N LEU A 151 -7.50 -5.55 10.30
CA LEU A 151 -6.70 -6.62 9.69
C LEU A 151 -6.36 -7.77 10.66
N ASP A 152 -6.39 -7.49 11.97
CA ASP A 152 -6.15 -8.46 13.04
C ASP A 152 -7.43 -9.20 13.46
N THR A 153 -8.54 -8.49 13.72
CA THR A 153 -9.76 -9.10 14.26
C THR A 153 -10.74 -9.60 13.19
N ASP A 154 -10.76 -8.99 12.01
CA ASP A 154 -11.64 -9.40 10.90
C ASP A 154 -11.01 -10.47 10.01
N ARG A 155 -9.87 -11.01 10.42
CA ARG A 155 -9.08 -11.99 9.69
C ARG A 155 -9.93 -13.17 9.19
N GLY A 156 -10.80 -13.73 10.01
CA GLY A 156 -11.66 -14.84 9.61
C GLY A 156 -12.62 -14.51 8.46
N THR A 157 -13.15 -13.29 8.44
CA THR A 157 -14.01 -12.79 7.34
C THR A 157 -13.21 -12.58 6.07
N ILE A 158 -11.99 -12.04 6.18
CA ILE A 158 -11.08 -11.81 5.05
C ILE A 158 -10.63 -13.14 4.45
N GLU A 159 -10.20 -14.09 5.27
CA GLU A 159 -9.72 -15.42 4.85
C GLU A 159 -10.82 -16.29 4.21
N ALA A 160 -12.09 -15.97 4.40
CA ALA A 160 -13.21 -16.66 3.73
C ALA A 160 -13.31 -16.34 2.24
N HIS A 161 -12.61 -15.29 1.76
CA HIS A 161 -12.56 -14.93 0.34
C HIS A 161 -11.52 -15.75 -0.44
N SER A 162 -11.63 -15.71 -1.78
CA SER A 162 -10.73 -16.44 -2.67
C SER A 162 -9.27 -16.02 -2.50
N PRO A 163 -8.31 -16.95 -2.40
CA PRO A 163 -6.89 -16.68 -2.41
C PRO A 163 -6.30 -16.46 -3.83
N GLU A 164 -7.12 -16.63 -4.88
CA GLU A 164 -6.68 -16.52 -6.28
C GLU A 164 -6.52 -15.05 -6.70
N ASN A 165 -5.62 -14.81 -7.67
CA ASN A 165 -5.43 -13.48 -8.22
C ASN A 165 -6.71 -12.93 -8.84
N LEU A 166 -6.94 -11.64 -8.64
CA LEU A 166 -8.04 -10.92 -9.25
C LEU A 166 -7.71 -10.62 -10.73
N VAL A 167 -8.75 -10.53 -11.56
CA VAL A 167 -8.58 -9.99 -12.90
C VAL A 167 -8.36 -8.47 -12.75
N SER A 168 -7.19 -7.99 -13.16
CA SER A 168 -6.86 -6.57 -13.05
C SER A 168 -7.84 -5.73 -13.88
N SER A 169 -8.46 -4.76 -13.23
CA SER A 169 -9.30 -3.74 -13.87
C SER A 169 -8.52 -2.44 -14.12
N VAL A 170 -7.24 -2.42 -13.80
CA VAL A 170 -6.32 -1.27 -13.93
C VAL A 170 -5.33 -1.57 -15.05
N SER A 171 -5.15 -0.63 -15.96
CA SER A 171 -4.20 -0.68 -17.09
C SER A 171 -3.23 0.50 -17.03
#